data_4f025cf5ed54ecae170149ecdfa1832b
#
_entry.id   4f025cf5ed54ecae170149ecdfa1832b
#
_cell.length_a   1.000
_cell.length_b   1.000
_cell.length_c   1.000
_cell.angle_alpha   90.00
_cell.angle_beta   90.00
_cell.angle_gamma   90.00
#
_symmetry.space_group_name_H-M   'P 1'
#
loop_
_entity.id
_entity.type
_entity.pdbx_description
1 polymer ?
#
loop_
_entity_poly.entity_id
_entity_poly.type
_entity_poly.pdbx_seq_one_letter_code
_entity_poly.pdbx_strand_id
1 'polypeptide(L)'
;MVENLDMVYLFGFSGLIGNHLERLLPILKSQIKKNSKLGLVLIHDGVIGITTKGKIPKQVEELLDLDITVFAMKSDMIARGIAPEYIHGKINSIDYDDLIDVVDTTPKIISWM
;
A
#
# COMPACT_ATOMS: atom_id res chain seq x y z
N MET A 1 -3.96 -2.62 -16.16
CA MET A 1 -4.21 -2.69 -14.73
C MET A 1 -3.89 -1.37 -14.03
N VAL A 2 -2.79 -0.77 -14.33
CA VAL A 2 -2.30 0.38 -13.57
C VAL A 2 -2.43 1.64 -14.40
N GLU A 3 -3.07 2.66 -13.79
CA GLU A 3 -3.07 4.00 -14.32
C GLU A 3 -1.65 4.54 -14.36
N ASN A 4 -1.44 5.62 -15.10
CA ASN A 4 -0.15 6.30 -15.12
C ASN A 4 0.12 6.96 -13.77
N LEU A 5 0.82 6.25 -12.89
CA LEU A 5 1.21 6.77 -11.59
C LEU A 5 2.46 7.65 -11.74
N ASP A 6 2.49 8.76 -11.01
CA ASP A 6 3.65 9.65 -11.00
C ASP A 6 4.72 9.14 -10.04
N MET A 7 4.30 8.50 -8.96
CA MET A 7 5.18 8.08 -7.89
C MET A 7 4.59 6.88 -7.17
N VAL A 8 5.45 5.94 -6.78
CA VAL A 8 5.05 4.77 -6.00
C VAL A 8 5.92 4.67 -4.76
N TYR A 9 5.29 4.46 -3.62
CA TYR A 9 5.97 4.17 -2.36
C TYR A 9 5.93 2.67 -2.11
N LEU A 10 7.07 2.09 -1.78
CA LEU A 10 7.16 0.70 -1.32
C LEU A 10 7.21 0.75 0.21
N PHE A 11 6.18 0.23 0.86
CA PHE A 11 6.02 0.32 2.31
C PHE A 11 6.11 -1.07 2.94
N GLY A 12 7.13 -1.27 3.78
CA GLY A 12 7.44 -2.58 4.36
C GLY A 12 7.25 -2.69 5.87
N PHE A 13 6.58 -1.72 6.51
CA PHE A 13 6.34 -1.75 7.95
C PHE A 13 4.89 -2.10 8.25
N SER A 14 4.65 -2.76 9.40
CA SER A 14 3.29 -3.11 9.81
C SER A 14 2.41 -1.85 9.96
N GLY A 15 1.19 -1.90 9.43
CA GLY A 15 0.19 -0.86 9.67
C GLY A 15 -0.47 -0.98 11.03
N LEU A 16 -0.26 -2.11 11.72
CA LEU A 16 -0.86 -2.39 13.02
C LEU A 16 0.02 -1.95 14.19
N ILE A 17 1.34 -2.11 14.05
CA ILE A 17 2.31 -1.89 15.11
C ILE A 17 3.26 -0.78 14.69
N GLY A 18 3.62 0.09 15.65
CA GLY A 18 4.55 1.18 15.39
C GLY A 18 3.86 2.38 14.78
N ASN A 19 4.66 3.37 14.38
CA ASN A 19 4.15 4.64 13.88
C ASN A 19 4.64 4.99 12.47
N HIS A 20 5.18 4.02 11.74
CA HIS A 20 5.73 4.28 10.41
C HIS A 20 4.66 4.78 9.43
N LEU A 21 3.48 4.16 9.45
CA LEU A 21 2.40 4.58 8.58
C LEU A 21 1.88 5.97 8.96
N GLU A 22 1.74 6.24 10.26
CA GLU A 22 1.32 7.56 10.73
C GLU A 22 2.27 8.67 10.25
N ARG A 23 3.56 8.37 10.20
CA ARG A 23 4.57 9.32 9.73
C ARG A 23 4.57 9.50 8.23
N LEU A 24 4.17 8.49 7.49
CA LEU A 24 4.07 8.56 6.03
C LEU A 24 2.82 9.32 5.57
N LEU A 25 1.72 9.23 6.31
CA LEU A 25 0.44 9.82 5.89
C LEU A 25 0.52 11.31 5.54
N PRO A 26 1.16 12.17 6.34
CA PRO A 26 1.27 13.59 5.97
C PRO A 26 2.03 13.82 4.66
N ILE A 27 3.02 12.98 4.39
CA ILE A 27 3.81 13.05 3.17
C ILE A 27 2.93 12.71 1.97
N LEU A 28 2.13 11.65 2.07
CA LEU A 28 1.20 11.27 1.01
C LEU A 28 0.17 12.36 0.76
N LYS A 29 -0.39 12.92 1.82
CA LYS A 29 -1.37 14.01 1.71
C LYS A 29 -0.77 15.23 1.00
N SER A 30 0.47 15.56 1.30
CA SER A 30 1.16 16.69 0.67
C SER A 30 1.34 16.45 -0.84
N GLN A 31 1.71 15.24 -1.23
CA GLN A 31 1.87 14.91 -2.65
C GLN A 31 0.54 14.92 -3.40
N ILE A 32 -0.52 14.47 -2.77
CA ILE A 32 -1.86 14.50 -3.38
C ILE A 32 -2.29 15.95 -3.62
N LYS A 33 -1.99 16.86 -2.71
CA LYS A 33 -2.30 18.28 -2.89
C LYS A 33 -1.57 18.90 -4.08
N LYS A 34 -0.45 18.31 -4.48
CA LYS A 34 0.31 18.74 -5.66
C LYS A 34 -0.16 18.07 -6.94
N ASN A 35 -1.31 17.40 -6.89
CA ASN A 35 -1.92 16.68 -8.02
C ASN A 35 -1.07 15.50 -8.52
N SER A 36 -0.21 14.93 -7.69
CA SER A 36 0.53 13.73 -8.03
C SER A 36 -0.37 12.52 -7.93
N LYS A 37 -0.28 11.63 -8.90
CA LYS A 37 -0.98 10.34 -8.87
C LYS A 37 -0.09 9.35 -8.16
N LEU A 38 -0.50 8.95 -6.96
CA LEU A 38 0.31 8.10 -6.09
C LEU A 38 -0.15 6.66 -6.08
N GLY A 39 0.81 5.76 -5.99
CA GLY A 39 0.58 4.37 -5.65
C GLY A 39 1.34 4.02 -4.38
N LEU A 40 0.81 3.07 -3.63
CA LEU A 40 1.47 2.53 -2.45
C LEU A 40 1.44 1.01 -2.55
N VAL A 41 2.60 0.37 -2.50
CA VAL A 41 2.71 -1.08 -2.51
C VAL A 41 3.07 -1.55 -1.11
N LEU A 42 2.18 -2.32 -0.50
CA LEU A 42 2.41 -2.94 0.81
C LEU A 42 3.16 -4.24 0.58
N ILE A 43 4.38 -4.31 1.07
CA ILE A 43 5.27 -5.46 0.94
C ILE A 43 5.76 -5.87 2.32
N HIS A 44 6.26 -7.09 2.45
CA HIS A 44 6.78 -7.61 3.72
C HIS A 44 5.73 -7.40 4.83
N ASP A 45 6.12 -6.84 5.97
CA ASP A 45 5.20 -6.58 7.08
C ASP A 45 4.16 -5.49 6.76
N GLY A 46 4.31 -4.77 5.66
CA GLY A 46 3.34 -3.77 5.23
C GLY A 46 1.96 -4.35 4.96
N VAL A 47 1.85 -5.66 4.73
CA VAL A 47 0.55 -6.31 4.54
C VAL A 47 -0.18 -6.62 5.86
N ILE A 48 0.46 -6.38 7.01
CA ILE A 48 -0.17 -6.61 8.31
C ILE A 48 -1.11 -5.43 8.62
N GLY A 49 -2.34 -5.74 8.99
CA GLY A 49 -3.33 -4.73 9.37
C GLY A 49 -4.38 -4.41 8.31
N ILE A 50 -4.39 -5.13 7.19
CA ILE A 50 -5.30 -4.85 6.07
C ILE A 50 -6.45 -5.85 5.93
N THR A 51 -6.53 -6.85 6.83
CA THR A 51 -7.60 -7.85 6.77
C THR A 51 -8.93 -7.30 7.28
N THR A 52 -10.02 -7.70 6.62
CA THR A 52 -11.37 -7.36 7.06
C THR A 52 -11.91 -8.31 8.12
N LYS A 53 -11.15 -9.33 8.51
CA LYS A 53 -11.55 -10.29 9.54
C LYS A 53 -11.43 -9.75 10.97
N GLY A 54 -11.01 -8.53 11.13
CA GLY A 54 -10.91 -7.88 12.41
C GLY A 54 -11.07 -6.40 12.22
N LYS A 55 -10.81 -5.63 13.27
CA LYS A 55 -10.86 -4.18 13.16
C LYS A 55 -9.63 -3.67 12.43
N ILE A 56 -9.86 -2.89 11.37
CA ILE A 56 -8.77 -2.26 10.64
C ILE A 56 -8.21 -1.10 11.48
N PRO A 57 -6.89 -1.00 11.67
CA PRO A 57 -6.29 0.10 12.42
C PRO A 57 -6.68 1.46 11.85
N LYS A 58 -6.81 2.45 12.72
CA LYS A 58 -7.23 3.80 12.32
C LYS A 58 -6.33 4.40 11.25
N GLN A 59 -5.02 4.22 11.38
CA GLN A 59 -4.07 4.76 10.41
C GLN A 59 -4.19 4.09 9.04
N VAL A 60 -4.60 2.82 9.01
CA VAL A 60 -4.86 2.11 7.75
C VAL A 60 -6.15 2.63 7.13
N GLU A 61 -7.18 2.90 7.94
CA GLU A 61 -8.40 3.51 7.43
C GLU A 61 -8.12 4.88 6.83
N GLU A 62 -7.30 5.70 7.48
CA GLU A 62 -6.91 7.01 6.95
C GLU A 62 -6.21 6.87 5.60
N LEU A 63 -5.30 5.89 5.50
CA LEU A 63 -4.61 5.61 4.23
C LEU A 63 -5.61 5.29 3.12
N LEU A 64 -6.57 4.42 3.42
CA LEU A 64 -7.55 3.96 2.43
C LEU A 64 -8.55 5.04 2.03
N ASP A 65 -8.69 6.08 2.83
CA ASP A 65 -9.54 7.23 2.50
C ASP A 65 -8.86 8.23 1.57
N LEU A 66 -7.55 8.10 1.38
CA LEU A 66 -6.82 8.98 0.48
C LEU A 66 -7.07 8.61 -0.99
N ASP A 67 -6.88 9.58 -1.88
CA ASP A 67 -6.99 9.38 -3.33
C ASP A 67 -5.68 8.80 -3.86
N ILE A 68 -5.45 7.53 -3.54
CA ILE A 68 -4.24 6.81 -3.95
C ILE A 68 -4.60 5.38 -4.32
N THR A 69 -3.78 4.76 -5.16
CA THR A 69 -3.95 3.36 -5.52
C THR A 69 -3.10 2.50 -4.59
N VAL A 70 -3.73 1.59 -3.86
CA VAL A 70 -3.04 0.74 -2.88
C VAL A 70 -2.97 -0.69 -3.40
N PHE A 71 -1.76 -1.25 -3.38
CA PHE A 71 -1.49 -2.63 -3.77
C PHE A 71 -0.94 -3.38 -2.57
N ALA A 72 -1.17 -4.68 -2.51
CA ALA A 72 -0.58 -5.55 -1.50
C ALA A 72 -0.04 -6.81 -2.16
N MET A 73 1.19 -7.18 -1.80
CA MET A 73 1.84 -8.37 -2.36
C MET A 73 1.19 -9.64 -1.85
N LYS A 74 0.63 -10.41 -2.76
CA LYS A 74 -0.06 -11.67 -2.44
C LYS A 74 0.84 -12.66 -1.72
N SER A 75 2.08 -12.82 -2.18
CA SER A 75 3.03 -13.74 -1.55
C SER A 75 3.34 -13.37 -0.10
N ASP A 76 3.44 -12.06 0.19
CA ASP A 76 3.69 -11.59 1.56
C ASP A 76 2.48 -11.81 2.46
N MET A 77 1.27 -11.65 1.93
CA MET A 77 0.04 -11.95 2.67
C MET A 77 -0.03 -13.44 3.02
N ILE A 78 0.19 -14.30 2.03
CA ILE A 78 0.13 -15.75 2.22
C ILE A 78 1.17 -16.20 3.25
N ALA A 79 2.39 -15.66 3.18
CA ALA A 79 3.46 -16.01 4.12
C ALA A 79 3.11 -15.64 5.57
N ARG A 80 2.20 -14.69 5.77
CA ARG A 80 1.80 -14.22 7.10
C ARG A 80 0.40 -14.69 7.49
N GLY A 81 -0.16 -15.65 6.76
CA GLY A 81 -1.47 -16.23 7.07
C GLY A 81 -2.63 -15.29 6.80
N ILE A 82 -2.44 -14.28 5.97
CA ILE A 82 -3.50 -13.36 5.58
C ILE A 82 -4.10 -13.84 4.26
N ALA A 83 -5.40 -14.20 4.29
CA ALA A 83 -6.07 -14.67 3.09
C ALA A 83 -6.37 -13.48 2.18
N PRO A 84 -5.92 -13.49 0.91
CA PRO A 84 -6.12 -12.36 0.00
C PRO A 84 -7.59 -11.99 -0.22
N GLU A 85 -8.52 -12.96 -0.09
CA GLU A 85 -9.95 -12.70 -0.27
C GLU A 85 -10.56 -11.90 0.88
N TYR A 86 -9.87 -11.73 2.00
CA TYR A 86 -10.37 -11.01 3.16
C TYR A 86 -9.68 -9.67 3.41
N ILE A 87 -9.05 -9.10 2.39
CA ILE A 87 -8.47 -7.76 2.52
C ILE A 87 -9.50 -6.70 2.12
N HIS A 88 -9.26 -5.47 2.56
CA HIS A 88 -10.15 -4.34 2.25
C HIS A 88 -10.34 -4.20 0.73
N GLY A 89 -11.57 -3.93 0.29
CA GLY A 89 -11.92 -3.89 -1.13
C GLY A 89 -11.20 -2.84 -1.95
N LYS A 90 -10.66 -1.81 -1.32
CA LYS A 90 -9.89 -0.76 -2.01
C LYS A 90 -8.45 -1.19 -2.31
N ILE A 91 -8.00 -2.28 -1.73
CA ILE A 91 -6.63 -2.77 -1.90
C ILE A 91 -6.57 -3.78 -3.03
N ASN A 92 -5.64 -3.59 -3.94
CA ASN A 92 -5.43 -4.50 -5.07
C ASN A 92 -4.36 -5.52 -4.70
N SER A 93 -4.76 -6.80 -4.68
CA SER A 93 -3.83 -7.91 -4.46
C SER A 93 -3.04 -8.14 -5.74
N ILE A 94 -1.72 -8.11 -5.67
CA ILE A 94 -0.87 -8.28 -6.85
C ILE A 94 0.18 -9.35 -6.63
N ASP A 95 0.64 -9.94 -7.73
CA ASP A 95 1.75 -10.88 -7.73
C ASP A 95 3.04 -10.15 -8.12
N TYR A 96 4.13 -10.92 -8.22
CA TYR A 96 5.44 -10.35 -8.50
C TYR A 96 5.52 -9.72 -9.89
N ASP A 97 4.89 -10.33 -10.89
CA ASP A 97 4.89 -9.80 -12.26
C ASP A 97 4.16 -8.47 -12.32
N ASP A 98 3.05 -8.34 -11.60
CA ASP A 98 2.33 -7.07 -11.50
C ASP A 98 3.19 -5.98 -10.85
N LEU A 99 3.95 -6.34 -9.81
CA LEU A 99 4.85 -5.40 -9.16
C LEU A 99 5.92 -4.89 -10.12
N ILE A 100 6.48 -5.78 -10.93
CA ILE A 100 7.48 -5.39 -11.93
C ILE A 100 6.87 -4.38 -12.92
N ASP A 101 5.64 -4.63 -13.37
CA ASP A 101 4.96 -3.70 -14.27
C ASP A 101 4.76 -2.32 -13.63
N VAL A 102 4.35 -2.29 -12.37
CA VAL A 102 4.16 -1.03 -11.64
C VAL A 102 5.48 -0.26 -11.56
N VAL A 103 6.56 -0.93 -11.20
CA VAL A 103 7.88 -0.32 -11.05
C VAL A 103 8.40 0.19 -12.40
N ASP A 104 8.23 -0.63 -13.46
CA ASP A 104 8.73 -0.27 -14.80
C ASP A 104 8.01 0.94 -15.38
N THR A 105 6.74 1.12 -15.07
CA THR A 105 5.93 2.19 -15.67
C THR A 105 5.86 3.46 -14.82
N THR A 106 6.43 3.44 -13.61
CA THR A 106 6.37 4.59 -12.69
C THR A 106 7.70 5.33 -12.70
N PRO A 107 7.70 6.66 -12.98
CA PRO A 107 8.94 7.41 -13.05
C PRO A 107 9.70 7.52 -11.75
N LYS A 108 9.02 7.47 -10.61
CA LYS A 108 9.67 7.68 -9.31
C LYS A 108 9.22 6.66 -8.29
N ILE A 109 10.19 5.97 -7.70
CA ILE A 109 9.95 4.94 -6.68
C ILE A 109 10.65 5.37 -5.40
N ILE A 110 9.93 5.31 -4.27
CA ILE A 110 10.46 5.65 -2.96
C ILE A 110 10.26 4.47 -2.03
N SER A 111 11.33 4.02 -1.38
CA SER A 111 11.28 2.90 -0.45
C SER A 111 11.13 3.38 1.00
N TRP A 112 10.15 2.83 1.68
CA TRP A 112 9.92 2.98 3.12
C TRP A 112 9.97 1.59 3.75
N MET A 113 11.17 1.05 3.82
CA MET A 113 11.37 -0.32 4.33
C MET A 113 12.49 -0.37 5.35
#